data_6993c356772ef64089ed4fa6df0475d8
#
_entry.id   6993c356772ef64089ed4fa6df0475d8
#
_cell.length_a   1.000
_cell.length_b   1.000
_cell.length_c   1.000
_cell.angle_alpha   90.00
_cell.angle_beta   90.00
_cell.angle_gamma   90.00
#
_symmetry.space_group_name_H-M   'P 1'
#
loop_
_entity.id
_entity.type
_entity.pdbx_description
1 polymer ?
#
loop_
_entity_poly.entity_id
_entity_poly.type
_entity_poly.pdbx_seq_one_letter_code
_entity_poly.pdbx_strand_id
1 'polypeptide(L)'
;MSRNSSRFAIRGSRGSGPTRSDKRGLSAFKALVVLSLCLIGGAACRQDMHNQPKYRGLRASTFFADGASARPLVEGTVARGTLQDDEAFFTGKMDKVAVKEFPFAVDEALLNRGQERYNIYCSPCHDKAGTGNGMVIQRGFKRQPPSYHIDRLRQADVGYFFAVINNGFGEMPDYKAQIAPRDRWAIVAYIRALQLSQRAAASDVPGGDPSKVPQPAGGGEHAPGKN
;
A
#
# COMPACT_ATOMS: atom_id res chain seq x y z
N MET A 1 10.25 87.87 -51.52
CA MET A 1 9.63 86.92 -50.60
C MET A 1 10.53 85.68 -50.60
N SER A 2 11.40 85.54 -49.62
CA SER A 2 12.43 84.51 -49.56
C SER A 2 12.03 83.49 -48.48
N ARG A 3 11.95 82.20 -48.88
CA ARG A 3 11.72 81.09 -47.91
C ARG A 3 13.08 80.44 -47.59
N ASN A 4 13.49 80.68 -46.38
CA ASN A 4 14.65 80.04 -45.80
C ASN A 4 14.32 78.67 -45.22
N SER A 5 14.87 77.61 -45.79
CA SER A 5 14.67 76.23 -45.31
C SER A 5 15.93 75.75 -44.61
N SER A 6 15.93 75.79 -43.32
CA SER A 6 16.99 75.25 -42.47
C SER A 6 16.86 73.74 -42.38
N ARG A 7 17.76 72.98 -42.97
CA ARG A 7 17.90 71.51 -42.80
C ARG A 7 18.61 71.15 -41.52
N PHE A 8 17.90 70.61 -40.61
CA PHE A 8 18.43 70.06 -39.36
C PHE A 8 19.03 68.66 -39.63
N ALA A 9 20.32 68.49 -39.56
CA ALA A 9 21.00 67.24 -39.72
C ALA A 9 21.09 66.51 -38.36
N ILE A 10 20.30 65.43 -38.24
CA ILE A 10 20.39 64.52 -37.06
C ILE A 10 21.61 63.63 -37.24
N ARG A 11 22.63 63.88 -36.42
CA ARG A 11 23.84 63.07 -36.34
C ARG A 11 23.53 61.77 -35.56
N GLY A 12 23.28 60.68 -36.27
CA GLY A 12 23.07 59.37 -35.65
C GLY A 12 24.34 58.85 -34.98
N SER A 13 24.31 58.69 -33.67
CA SER A 13 25.38 58.01 -32.92
C SER A 13 25.33 56.51 -33.26
N ARG A 14 26.32 56.00 -33.95
CA ARG A 14 26.50 54.55 -34.13
C ARG A 14 26.92 53.97 -32.78
N GLY A 15 26.01 53.29 -32.11
CA GLY A 15 26.31 52.44 -30.97
C GLY A 15 27.29 51.34 -31.37
N SER A 16 28.45 51.31 -30.78
CA SER A 16 29.43 50.26 -30.93
C SER A 16 28.86 48.95 -30.33
N GLY A 17 28.42 48.04 -31.20
CA GLY A 17 28.04 46.71 -30.74
C GLY A 17 29.23 45.94 -30.13
N PRO A 18 29.02 45.01 -29.23
CA PRO A 18 30.07 44.28 -28.55
C PRO A 18 31.03 43.63 -29.55
N THR A 19 32.31 43.83 -29.32
CA THR A 19 33.37 43.32 -30.22
C THR A 19 33.40 41.77 -30.11
N ARG A 20 33.90 41.11 -31.18
CA ARG A 20 34.01 39.65 -31.26
C ARG A 20 34.86 39.03 -30.12
N SER A 21 35.70 39.83 -29.48
CA SER A 21 36.53 39.51 -28.33
C SER A 21 35.69 39.35 -27.06
N ASP A 22 34.72 40.25 -26.81
CA ASP A 22 33.86 40.21 -25.63
C ASP A 22 32.94 39.00 -25.60
N LYS A 23 32.47 38.57 -26.77
CA LYS A 23 31.62 37.37 -26.89
C LYS A 23 32.37 36.09 -26.53
N ARG A 24 33.68 36.01 -26.85
CA ARG A 24 34.50 34.83 -26.48
C ARG A 24 34.77 34.76 -24.98
N GLY A 25 35.06 35.92 -24.34
CA GLY A 25 35.23 35.99 -22.88
C GLY A 25 33.98 35.60 -22.11
N LEU A 26 32.82 36.09 -22.56
CA LEU A 26 31.52 35.76 -21.94
C LEU A 26 31.15 34.25 -22.12
N SER A 27 31.51 33.67 -23.27
CA SER A 27 31.29 32.23 -23.52
C SER A 27 32.19 31.36 -22.64
N ALA A 28 33.45 31.71 -22.48
CA ALA A 28 34.38 30.99 -21.61
C ALA A 28 33.98 31.10 -20.14
N PHE A 29 33.52 32.27 -19.68
CA PHE A 29 33.01 32.45 -18.32
C PHE A 29 31.77 31.58 -18.04
N LYS A 30 30.81 31.56 -18.95
CA LYS A 30 29.61 30.69 -18.84
C LYS A 30 29.99 29.20 -18.78
N ALA A 31 30.92 28.77 -19.61
CA ALA A 31 31.41 27.38 -19.61
C ALA A 31 32.08 27.02 -18.27
N LEU A 32 32.85 27.94 -17.70
CA LEU A 32 33.52 27.74 -16.41
C LEU A 32 32.55 27.70 -15.25
N VAL A 33 31.50 28.52 -15.27
CA VAL A 33 30.40 28.49 -14.28
C VAL A 33 29.63 27.17 -14.36
N VAL A 34 29.28 26.71 -15.56
CA VAL A 34 28.60 25.42 -15.75
C VAL A 34 29.45 24.24 -15.27
N LEU A 35 30.74 24.25 -15.62
CA LEU A 35 31.69 23.24 -15.17
C LEU A 35 31.82 23.22 -13.63
N SER A 36 31.90 24.38 -13.00
CA SER A 36 31.96 24.52 -11.54
C SER A 36 30.69 24.00 -10.86
N LEU A 37 29.49 24.29 -11.41
CA LEU A 37 28.22 23.79 -10.93
C LEU A 37 28.13 22.27 -11.07
N CYS A 38 28.61 21.69 -12.19
CA CYS A 38 28.66 20.25 -12.38
C CYS A 38 29.61 19.56 -11.39
N LEU A 39 30.76 20.16 -11.09
CA LEU A 39 31.71 19.61 -10.11
C LEU A 39 31.14 19.66 -8.68
N ILE A 40 30.49 20.77 -8.30
CA ILE A 40 29.84 20.89 -6.99
C ILE A 40 28.66 19.90 -6.88
N GLY A 41 27.84 19.78 -7.92
CA GLY A 41 26.73 18.83 -7.96
C GLY A 41 27.18 17.37 -7.90
N GLY A 42 28.29 17.03 -8.57
CA GLY A 42 28.89 15.70 -8.51
C GLY A 42 29.45 15.35 -7.13
N ALA A 43 30.04 16.32 -6.44
CA ALA A 43 30.55 16.14 -5.07
C ALA A 43 29.42 16.01 -4.02
N ALA A 44 28.22 16.51 -4.31
CA ALA A 44 27.06 16.40 -3.42
C ALA A 44 26.42 14.99 -3.39
N CYS A 45 26.74 14.11 -4.34
CA CYS A 45 26.33 12.71 -4.33
C CYS A 45 27.10 11.93 -3.24
N ARG A 46 26.71 12.15 -1.99
CA ARG A 46 27.30 11.48 -0.85
C ARG A 46 26.78 10.04 -0.76
N GLN A 47 27.65 9.07 -0.98
CA GLN A 47 27.32 7.63 -0.89
C GLN A 47 27.85 6.99 0.40
N ASP A 48 28.28 7.77 1.34
CA ASP A 48 28.76 7.32 2.64
C ASP A 48 27.65 6.52 3.35
N MET A 49 28.02 5.45 3.97
CA MET A 49 27.10 4.57 4.74
C MET A 49 26.06 3.77 3.92
N HIS A 50 25.95 3.92 2.61
CA HIS A 50 25.09 3.09 1.79
C HIS A 50 25.54 1.61 1.79
N ASN A 51 26.82 1.36 1.68
CA ASN A 51 27.43 0.05 1.75
C ASN A 51 28.42 -0.02 2.93
N GLN A 52 27.89 -0.38 4.08
CA GLN A 52 28.68 -0.58 5.29
C GLN A 52 29.38 -1.96 5.25
N PRO A 53 30.54 -2.12 5.91
CA PRO A 53 31.25 -3.41 6.04
C PRO A 53 30.53 -4.32 7.05
N LYS A 54 29.29 -4.70 6.73
CA LYS A 54 28.46 -5.64 7.50
C LYS A 54 27.71 -6.58 6.57
N TYR A 55 27.51 -7.79 7.01
CA TYR A 55 26.62 -8.72 6.30
C TYR A 55 25.15 -8.32 6.53
N ARG A 56 24.39 -8.36 5.46
CA ARG A 56 22.93 -8.25 5.49
C ARG A 56 22.35 -9.55 4.95
N GLY A 57 21.16 -9.93 5.37
CA GLY A 57 20.42 -11.00 4.72
C GLY A 57 20.37 -10.76 3.21
N LEU A 58 20.40 -11.77 2.39
CA LEU A 58 20.42 -11.73 0.93
C LEU A 58 21.68 -11.12 0.28
N ARG A 59 22.75 -10.82 1.05
CA ARG A 59 24.06 -10.47 0.48
C ARG A 59 24.92 -11.70 0.26
N ALA A 60 25.80 -11.59 -0.74
CA ALA A 60 26.85 -12.58 -0.93
C ALA A 60 27.85 -12.57 0.25
N SER A 61 28.37 -13.74 0.60
CA SER A 61 29.42 -13.93 1.58
C SER A 61 30.46 -14.91 1.04
N THR A 62 31.72 -14.56 1.15
CA THR A 62 32.83 -15.47 0.80
C THR A 62 33.20 -16.40 1.97
N PHE A 63 32.60 -16.17 3.14
CA PHE A 63 32.89 -16.97 4.34
C PHE A 63 32.22 -18.35 4.30
N PHE A 64 31.03 -18.46 3.71
CA PHE A 64 30.30 -19.72 3.62
C PHE A 64 30.42 -20.32 2.21
N ALA A 65 30.49 -21.65 2.13
CA ALA A 65 30.66 -22.38 0.87
C ALA A 65 29.51 -22.20 -0.12
N ASP A 66 28.28 -21.89 0.37
CA ASP A 66 27.11 -21.62 -0.45
C ASP A 66 27.06 -20.17 -0.97
N GLY A 67 28.04 -19.35 -0.63
CA GLY A 67 28.12 -17.96 -1.05
C GLY A 67 27.06 -17.03 -0.44
N ALA A 68 26.20 -17.48 0.48
CA ALA A 68 25.14 -16.71 1.08
C ALA A 68 25.48 -16.22 2.49
N SER A 69 25.15 -14.98 2.81
CA SER A 69 25.33 -14.44 4.18
C SER A 69 24.24 -14.90 5.14
N ALA A 70 23.02 -15.13 4.63
CA ALA A 70 21.92 -15.68 5.43
C ALA A 70 22.10 -17.21 5.57
N ARG A 71 21.93 -17.70 6.80
CA ARG A 71 22.02 -19.14 7.07
C ARG A 71 20.63 -19.76 7.06
N PRO A 72 20.45 -20.99 6.52
CA PRO A 72 19.23 -21.75 6.70
C PRO A 72 18.97 -21.97 8.19
N LEU A 73 17.72 -22.17 8.55
CA LEU A 73 17.37 -22.57 9.91
C LEU A 73 18.05 -23.90 10.24
N VAL A 74 18.54 -24.03 11.47
CA VAL A 74 19.10 -25.29 11.96
C VAL A 74 17.97 -26.30 12.08
N GLU A 75 18.12 -27.45 11.46
CA GLU A 75 17.12 -28.51 11.49
C GLU A 75 16.77 -28.91 12.92
N GLY A 76 15.49 -29.14 13.19
CA GLY A 76 14.99 -29.51 14.52
C GLY A 76 14.92 -28.33 15.52
N THR A 77 15.17 -27.09 15.07
CA THR A 77 15.08 -25.92 15.95
C THR A 77 13.91 -25.02 15.58
N VAL A 78 13.30 -24.42 16.60
CA VAL A 78 12.26 -23.40 16.45
C VAL A 78 12.80 -22.10 17.05
N ALA A 79 12.77 -21.01 16.28
CA ALA A 79 13.21 -19.72 16.78
C ALA A 79 12.30 -19.24 17.92
N ARG A 80 12.86 -18.51 18.89
CA ARG A 80 12.09 -17.98 20.01
C ARG A 80 10.92 -17.12 19.49
N GLY A 81 9.71 -17.41 19.98
CA GLY A 81 8.48 -16.71 19.60
C GLY A 81 7.85 -17.14 18.26
N THR A 82 8.40 -18.19 17.61
CA THR A 82 7.83 -18.73 16.37
C THR A 82 7.24 -20.13 16.53
N LEU A 83 7.14 -20.63 17.76
CA LEU A 83 6.45 -21.89 18.04
C LEU A 83 4.97 -21.74 17.68
N GLN A 84 4.45 -22.64 16.84
CA GLN A 84 3.06 -22.63 16.37
C GLN A 84 2.34 -23.87 16.91
N ASP A 85 2.16 -23.89 18.23
CA ASP A 85 1.57 -25.00 18.97
C ASP A 85 0.03 -24.93 19.03
N ASP A 86 -0.57 -23.79 18.74
CA ASP A 86 -2.01 -23.60 18.62
C ASP A 86 -2.43 -23.65 17.13
N GLU A 87 -2.88 -24.81 16.66
CA GLU A 87 -3.31 -24.98 15.27
C GLU A 87 -4.43 -24.02 14.88
N ALA A 88 -5.43 -23.84 15.73
CA ALA A 88 -6.56 -22.94 15.47
C ALA A 88 -6.08 -21.50 15.29
N PHE A 89 -5.21 -21.02 16.19
CA PHE A 89 -4.70 -19.65 16.16
C PHE A 89 -3.83 -19.37 14.93
N PHE A 90 -2.94 -20.30 14.55
CA PHE A 90 -1.97 -20.05 13.47
C PHE A 90 -2.48 -20.41 12.08
N THR A 91 -3.47 -21.32 11.97
CA THR A 91 -3.98 -21.80 10.67
C THR A 91 -5.43 -21.45 10.39
N GLY A 92 -6.21 -21.12 11.41
CA GLY A 92 -7.66 -20.98 11.32
C GLY A 92 -8.41 -22.30 11.18
N LYS A 93 -7.74 -23.42 11.47
CA LYS A 93 -8.27 -24.75 11.33
C LYS A 93 -7.98 -25.59 12.58
N MET A 94 -8.77 -26.65 12.75
CA MET A 94 -8.54 -27.76 13.66
C MET A 94 -8.79 -29.03 12.87
N ASP A 95 -7.84 -29.95 12.83
CA ASP A 95 -7.95 -31.18 12.04
C ASP A 95 -8.37 -30.94 10.58
N LYS A 96 -7.78 -29.91 9.93
CA LYS A 96 -8.06 -29.48 8.56
C LYS A 96 -9.44 -28.81 8.34
N VAL A 97 -10.30 -28.72 9.35
CA VAL A 97 -11.62 -28.09 9.30
C VAL A 97 -11.50 -26.65 9.79
N ALA A 98 -12.12 -25.69 9.10
CA ALA A 98 -12.14 -24.31 9.52
C ALA A 98 -12.84 -24.17 10.90
N VAL A 99 -12.23 -23.41 11.81
CA VAL A 99 -12.82 -23.16 13.13
C VAL A 99 -14.00 -22.21 13.02
N LYS A 100 -15.04 -22.47 13.80
CA LYS A 100 -16.28 -21.65 13.84
C LYS A 100 -16.18 -20.47 14.78
N GLU A 101 -15.34 -20.57 15.79
CA GLU A 101 -15.18 -19.57 16.84
C GLU A 101 -13.81 -18.93 16.81
N PHE A 102 -13.69 -17.73 17.38
CA PHE A 102 -12.39 -17.08 17.53
C PHE A 102 -11.58 -17.77 18.64
N PRO A 103 -10.27 -17.92 18.48
CA PRO A 103 -9.40 -18.57 19.48
C PRO A 103 -9.22 -17.71 20.76
N PHE A 104 -9.82 -16.54 20.81
CA PHE A 104 -9.79 -15.62 21.95
C PHE A 104 -11.01 -14.68 21.93
N ALA A 105 -11.26 -13.98 23.03
CA ALA A 105 -12.35 -13.02 23.12
C ALA A 105 -12.15 -11.84 22.15
N VAL A 106 -13.24 -11.44 21.49
CA VAL A 106 -13.28 -10.27 20.60
C VAL A 106 -13.74 -9.08 21.43
N ASP A 107 -12.88 -8.10 21.62
CA ASP A 107 -13.15 -6.85 22.29
C ASP A 107 -13.09 -5.65 21.33
N GLU A 108 -13.42 -4.47 21.82
CA GLU A 108 -13.40 -3.23 21.06
C GLU A 108 -11.99 -2.89 20.54
N ALA A 109 -10.96 -3.13 21.36
CA ALA A 109 -9.58 -2.86 20.97
C ALA A 109 -9.15 -3.74 19.78
N LEU A 110 -9.57 -5.01 19.78
CA LEU A 110 -9.34 -5.93 18.66
C LEU A 110 -10.09 -5.49 17.40
N LEU A 111 -11.35 -5.05 17.54
CA LEU A 111 -12.13 -4.55 16.39
C LEU A 111 -11.51 -3.29 15.78
N ASN A 112 -11.10 -2.33 16.61
CA ASN A 112 -10.41 -1.13 16.16
C ASN A 112 -9.09 -1.46 15.46
N ARG A 113 -8.32 -2.41 15.99
CA ARG A 113 -7.11 -2.93 15.34
C ARG A 113 -7.45 -3.61 14.02
N GLY A 114 -8.52 -4.39 13.97
CA GLY A 114 -9.01 -5.04 12.76
C GLY A 114 -9.38 -4.03 11.68
N GLN A 115 -10.09 -2.96 12.03
CA GLN A 115 -10.43 -1.88 11.13
C GLN A 115 -9.19 -1.20 10.54
N GLU A 116 -8.22 -0.86 11.39
CA GLU A 116 -6.96 -0.25 10.95
C GLU A 116 -6.26 -1.14 9.92
N ARG A 117 -6.06 -2.42 10.25
CA ARG A 117 -5.37 -3.37 9.37
C ARG A 117 -6.16 -3.67 8.11
N TYR A 118 -7.47 -3.82 8.20
CA TYR A 118 -8.35 -3.97 7.06
C TYR A 118 -8.23 -2.79 6.09
N ASN A 119 -8.24 -1.57 6.60
CA ASN A 119 -8.13 -0.36 5.78
C ASN A 119 -6.80 -0.28 5.03
N ILE A 120 -5.72 -0.84 5.58
CA ILE A 120 -4.39 -0.84 4.96
C ILE A 120 -4.30 -1.94 3.88
N TYR A 121 -4.66 -3.17 4.23
CA TYR A 121 -4.35 -4.34 3.40
C TYR A 121 -5.51 -4.82 2.53
N CYS A 122 -6.75 -4.64 2.96
CA CYS A 122 -7.93 -5.26 2.35
C CYS A 122 -8.78 -4.26 1.55
N SER A 123 -9.00 -3.05 2.10
CA SER A 123 -9.90 -2.06 1.51
C SER A 123 -9.53 -1.62 0.09
N PRO A 124 -8.25 -1.62 -0.34
CA PRO A 124 -7.92 -1.26 -1.72
C PRO A 124 -8.62 -2.13 -2.78
N CYS A 125 -8.86 -3.41 -2.48
CA CYS A 125 -9.58 -4.33 -3.35
C CYS A 125 -11.03 -4.56 -2.90
N HIS A 126 -11.26 -4.73 -1.58
CA HIS A 126 -12.56 -5.09 -1.01
C HIS A 126 -13.47 -3.91 -0.66
N ASP A 127 -12.99 -2.67 -0.78
CA ASP A 127 -13.52 -1.39 -0.31
C ASP A 127 -13.70 -1.32 1.23
N LYS A 128 -14.10 -0.16 1.74
CA LYS A 128 -14.28 0.06 3.18
C LYS A 128 -15.52 -0.61 3.77
N ALA A 129 -16.53 -0.85 2.92
CA ALA A 129 -17.78 -1.52 3.30
C ALA A 129 -17.76 -3.03 3.01
N GLY A 130 -16.73 -3.55 2.36
CA GLY A 130 -16.60 -4.97 2.02
C GLY A 130 -17.46 -5.42 0.84
N THR A 131 -17.82 -4.51 -0.07
CA THR A 131 -18.65 -4.83 -1.25
C THR A 131 -17.84 -5.45 -2.39
N GLY A 132 -16.50 -5.37 -2.32
CA GLY A 132 -15.61 -5.86 -3.37
C GLY A 132 -15.34 -4.85 -4.48
N ASN A 133 -15.78 -3.60 -4.34
CA ASN A 133 -15.57 -2.54 -5.33
C ASN A 133 -14.51 -1.53 -4.87
N GLY A 134 -13.37 -2.02 -4.41
CA GLY A 134 -12.28 -1.17 -3.97
C GLY A 134 -11.60 -0.39 -5.11
N MET A 135 -10.75 0.58 -4.75
CA MET A 135 -10.10 1.49 -5.70
C MET A 135 -9.30 0.76 -6.79
N VAL A 136 -8.65 -0.35 -6.46
CA VAL A 136 -7.88 -1.17 -7.41
C VAL A 136 -8.79 -1.78 -8.46
N ILE A 137 -9.98 -2.23 -8.05
CA ILE A 137 -11.00 -2.79 -8.96
C ILE A 137 -11.52 -1.71 -9.90
N GLN A 138 -11.87 -0.54 -9.35
CA GLN A 138 -12.35 0.60 -10.12
C GLN A 138 -11.33 1.11 -11.17
N ARG A 139 -10.05 0.85 -10.93
CA ARG A 139 -8.95 1.20 -11.85
C ARG A 139 -8.61 0.11 -12.86
N GLY A 140 -9.44 -0.91 -12.99
CA GLY A 140 -9.33 -1.91 -14.05
C GLY A 140 -8.66 -3.22 -13.67
N PHE A 141 -8.55 -3.55 -12.39
CA PHE A 141 -8.15 -4.91 -12.01
C PHE A 141 -9.21 -5.91 -12.47
N LYS A 142 -8.78 -6.95 -13.18
CA LYS A 142 -9.67 -7.81 -13.97
C LYS A 142 -10.66 -8.65 -13.15
N ARG A 143 -10.33 -8.97 -11.90
CA ARG A 143 -11.14 -9.87 -11.09
C ARG A 143 -11.62 -9.18 -9.82
N GLN A 144 -12.92 -8.86 -9.82
CA GLN A 144 -13.57 -8.30 -8.65
C GLN A 144 -13.72 -9.36 -7.56
N PRO A 145 -13.29 -9.10 -6.32
CA PRO A 145 -13.56 -9.99 -5.20
C PRO A 145 -15.06 -10.00 -4.89
N PRO A 146 -15.61 -11.13 -4.42
CA PRO A 146 -17.00 -11.18 -4.00
C PRO A 146 -17.26 -10.26 -2.81
N SER A 147 -18.46 -9.68 -2.74
CA SER A 147 -18.90 -8.95 -1.58
C SER A 147 -18.95 -9.87 -0.35
N TYR A 148 -18.47 -9.39 0.82
CA TYR A 148 -18.59 -10.13 2.08
C TYR A 148 -20.05 -10.35 2.51
N HIS A 149 -21.00 -9.60 1.94
CA HIS A 149 -22.41 -9.62 2.32
C HIS A 149 -23.25 -10.69 1.62
N ILE A 150 -22.67 -11.46 0.68
CA ILE A 150 -23.35 -12.60 0.06
C ILE A 150 -23.55 -13.74 1.06
N ASP A 151 -24.63 -14.49 0.94
CA ASP A 151 -25.03 -15.51 1.92
C ASP A 151 -23.95 -16.56 2.16
N ARG A 152 -23.29 -17.01 1.09
CA ARG A 152 -22.19 -17.98 1.19
C ARG A 152 -21.07 -17.50 2.13
N LEU A 153 -20.67 -16.24 2.05
CA LEU A 153 -19.59 -15.69 2.89
C LEU A 153 -20.10 -15.34 4.29
N ARG A 154 -21.33 -14.93 4.44
CA ARG A 154 -21.91 -14.67 5.76
C ARG A 154 -22.04 -15.95 6.60
N GLN A 155 -22.34 -17.09 5.95
CA GLN A 155 -22.44 -18.39 6.59
C GLN A 155 -21.09 -19.11 6.75
N ALA A 156 -20.04 -18.64 6.07
CA ALA A 156 -18.72 -19.24 6.17
C ALA A 156 -18.13 -19.08 7.58
N ASP A 157 -17.42 -20.08 8.07
CA ASP A 157 -16.76 -20.07 9.38
C ASP A 157 -15.66 -18.98 9.46
N VAL A 158 -15.35 -18.51 10.67
CA VAL A 158 -14.30 -17.47 10.85
C VAL A 158 -12.92 -17.97 10.40
N GLY A 159 -12.63 -19.25 10.64
CA GLY A 159 -11.41 -19.90 10.19
C GLY A 159 -11.24 -19.93 8.67
N TYR A 160 -12.33 -19.93 7.91
CA TYR A 160 -12.28 -19.83 6.44
C TYR A 160 -11.64 -18.50 6.02
N PHE A 161 -12.08 -17.37 6.59
CA PHE A 161 -11.51 -16.06 6.27
C PHE A 161 -10.03 -15.98 6.67
N PHE A 162 -9.71 -16.51 7.85
CA PHE A 162 -8.33 -16.57 8.29
C PHE A 162 -7.46 -17.37 7.33
N ALA A 163 -7.91 -18.55 6.90
CA ALA A 163 -7.18 -19.41 5.97
C ALA A 163 -6.99 -18.73 4.60
N VAL A 164 -7.99 -17.99 4.11
CA VAL A 164 -7.89 -17.22 2.87
C VAL A 164 -6.86 -16.09 3.00
N ILE A 165 -6.85 -15.34 4.09
CA ILE A 165 -5.85 -14.31 4.34
C ILE A 165 -4.45 -14.93 4.45
N ASN A 166 -4.35 -16.09 5.10
CA ASN A 166 -3.09 -16.78 5.37
C ASN A 166 -2.45 -17.37 4.11
N ASN A 167 -3.25 -17.97 3.23
CA ASN A 167 -2.77 -18.80 2.11
C ASN A 167 -3.08 -18.19 0.74
N GLY A 168 -3.86 -17.12 0.68
CA GLY A 168 -4.41 -16.59 -0.57
C GLY A 168 -5.59 -17.41 -1.09
N PHE A 169 -6.25 -16.91 -2.11
CA PHE A 169 -7.33 -17.61 -2.80
C PHE A 169 -7.52 -17.06 -4.22
N GLY A 170 -7.29 -17.89 -5.23
CA GLY A 170 -7.37 -17.47 -6.62
C GLY A 170 -6.38 -16.32 -6.93
N GLU A 171 -6.90 -15.16 -7.34
CA GLU A 171 -6.09 -13.98 -7.62
C GLU A 171 -5.66 -13.21 -6.35
N MET A 172 -6.22 -13.54 -5.19
CA MET A 172 -5.82 -12.92 -3.93
C MET A 172 -4.53 -13.56 -3.41
N PRO A 173 -3.43 -12.81 -3.27
CA PRO A 173 -2.19 -13.35 -2.71
C PRO A 173 -2.34 -13.68 -1.23
N ASP A 174 -1.38 -14.44 -0.70
CA ASP A 174 -1.27 -14.66 0.74
C ASP A 174 -0.71 -13.42 1.45
N TYR A 175 -1.13 -13.23 2.70
CA TYR A 175 -0.68 -12.12 3.55
C TYR A 175 0.03 -12.58 4.84
N LYS A 176 0.39 -13.86 4.92
CA LYS A 176 1.00 -14.41 6.15
C LYS A 176 2.34 -13.76 6.50
N ALA A 177 3.08 -13.30 5.51
CA ALA A 177 4.38 -12.65 5.74
C ALA A 177 4.23 -11.20 6.20
N GLN A 178 3.17 -10.50 5.77
CA GLN A 178 2.96 -9.07 6.04
C GLN A 178 2.13 -8.81 7.29
N ILE A 179 1.21 -9.73 7.64
CA ILE A 179 0.23 -9.55 8.71
C ILE A 179 0.44 -10.61 9.79
N ALA A 180 0.71 -10.20 11.02
CA ALA A 180 0.86 -11.11 12.15
C ALA A 180 -0.44 -11.91 12.41
N PRO A 181 -0.38 -13.15 12.97
CA PRO A 181 -1.56 -13.98 13.19
C PRO A 181 -2.68 -13.29 13.96
N ARG A 182 -2.36 -12.58 15.04
CA ARG A 182 -3.34 -11.84 15.84
C ARG A 182 -4.02 -10.74 15.01
N ASP A 183 -3.28 -10.03 14.16
CA ASP A 183 -3.84 -8.99 13.29
C ASP A 183 -4.73 -9.60 12.18
N ARG A 184 -4.42 -10.80 11.68
CA ARG A 184 -5.29 -11.53 10.74
C ARG A 184 -6.64 -11.86 11.39
N TRP A 185 -6.64 -12.35 12.64
CA TRP A 185 -7.86 -12.58 13.41
C TRP A 185 -8.63 -11.28 13.67
N ALA A 186 -7.94 -10.18 13.97
CA ALA A 186 -8.55 -8.87 14.13
C ALA A 186 -9.27 -8.42 12.84
N ILE A 187 -8.64 -8.63 11.66
CA ILE A 187 -9.28 -8.38 10.37
C ILE A 187 -10.53 -9.24 10.18
N VAL A 188 -10.47 -10.51 10.54
CA VAL A 188 -11.65 -11.41 10.46
C VAL A 188 -12.77 -10.92 11.37
N ALA A 189 -12.47 -10.47 12.59
CA ALA A 189 -13.45 -9.88 13.51
C ALA A 189 -14.08 -8.62 12.90
N TYR A 190 -13.30 -7.76 12.28
CA TYR A 190 -13.80 -6.58 11.60
C TYR A 190 -14.66 -6.91 10.37
N ILE A 191 -14.32 -7.94 9.59
CA ILE A 191 -15.17 -8.44 8.48
C ILE A 191 -16.54 -8.88 9.02
N ARG A 192 -16.59 -9.56 10.18
CA ARG A 192 -17.86 -9.91 10.84
C ARG A 192 -18.66 -8.68 11.25
N ALA A 193 -17.99 -7.65 11.79
CA ALA A 193 -18.65 -6.37 12.10
C ALA A 193 -19.20 -5.70 10.84
N LEU A 194 -18.48 -5.70 9.72
CA LEU A 194 -18.98 -5.20 8.43
C LEU A 194 -20.22 -5.98 7.95
N GLN A 195 -20.22 -7.30 8.08
CA GLN A 195 -21.36 -8.13 7.71
C GLN A 195 -22.59 -7.83 8.58
N LEU A 196 -22.39 -7.62 9.89
CA LEU A 196 -23.45 -7.23 10.83
C LEU A 196 -23.98 -5.85 10.49
N SER A 197 -23.13 -4.86 10.24
CA SER A 197 -23.52 -3.48 9.97
C SER A 197 -24.50 -3.33 8.79
N GLN A 198 -24.47 -4.24 7.83
CA GLN A 198 -25.38 -4.22 6.67
C GLN A 198 -26.74 -4.89 6.93
N ARG A 199 -26.90 -5.59 8.05
CA ARG A 199 -28.11 -6.35 8.39
C ARG A 199 -28.36 -6.40 9.90
N ALA A 200 -27.94 -5.39 10.63
CA ALA A 200 -28.24 -5.29 12.05
C ALA A 200 -29.77 -5.25 12.24
N ALA A 201 -30.29 -6.12 13.09
CA ALA A 201 -31.67 -6.04 13.55
C ALA A 201 -31.76 -5.06 14.72
N ALA A 202 -32.94 -4.49 14.97
CA ALA A 202 -33.16 -3.63 16.12
C ALA A 202 -32.83 -4.34 17.46
N SER A 203 -32.99 -5.66 17.52
CA SER A 203 -32.61 -6.50 18.66
C SER A 203 -31.10 -6.60 18.91
N ASP A 204 -30.27 -6.29 17.92
CA ASP A 204 -28.81 -6.38 18.04
C ASP A 204 -28.20 -5.14 18.72
N VAL A 205 -29.01 -4.12 19.00
CA VAL A 205 -28.58 -2.88 19.67
C VAL A 205 -29.04 -2.89 21.13
N PRO A 206 -28.18 -3.26 22.10
CA PRO A 206 -28.50 -3.26 23.51
C PRO A 206 -28.92 -1.84 23.98
N GLY A 207 -30.19 -1.65 24.37
CA GLY A 207 -30.72 -0.35 24.83
C GLY A 207 -30.72 0.76 23.76
N GLY A 208 -30.50 0.41 22.49
CA GLY A 208 -30.48 1.34 21.37
C GLY A 208 -31.88 1.66 20.83
N ASP A 209 -32.02 2.84 20.25
CA ASP A 209 -33.21 3.26 19.52
C ASP A 209 -33.25 2.54 18.15
N PRO A 210 -34.25 1.67 17.90
CA PRO A 210 -34.36 0.94 16.62
C PRO A 210 -34.44 1.86 15.39
N SER A 211 -34.87 3.12 15.58
CA SER A 211 -34.96 4.10 14.50
C SER A 211 -33.58 4.58 13.99
N LYS A 212 -32.54 4.36 14.75
CA LYS A 212 -31.16 4.73 14.42
C LYS A 212 -30.38 3.64 13.67
N VAL A 213 -30.97 2.45 13.48
CA VAL A 213 -30.36 1.39 12.67
C VAL A 213 -30.47 1.81 11.19
N PRO A 214 -29.36 1.98 10.47
CA PRO A 214 -29.42 2.31 9.06
C PRO A 214 -30.22 1.23 8.31
N GLN A 215 -31.27 1.63 7.61
CA GLN A 215 -31.98 0.71 6.72
C GLN A 215 -30.98 0.22 5.66
N PRO A 216 -30.92 -1.09 5.35
CA PRO A 216 -30.07 -1.58 4.28
C PRO A 216 -30.46 -0.84 2.98
N ALA A 217 -29.49 -0.19 2.35
CA ALA A 217 -29.70 0.38 1.02
C ALA A 217 -30.27 -0.72 0.15
N GLY A 218 -31.49 -0.51 -0.37
CA GLY A 218 -32.30 -1.50 -1.04
C GLY A 218 -31.47 -2.34 -1.97
N GLY A 219 -31.45 -3.64 -1.71
CA GLY A 219 -30.69 -4.61 -2.51
C GLY A 219 -31.18 -4.56 -3.95
N GLY A 220 -30.42 -3.91 -4.82
CA GLY A 220 -30.56 -4.06 -6.23
C GLY A 220 -30.37 -5.53 -6.56
N GLU A 221 -31.44 -6.20 -6.90
CA GLU A 221 -31.51 -7.56 -7.42
C GLU A 221 -30.53 -7.66 -8.59
N HIS A 222 -29.41 -8.30 -8.34
CA HIS A 222 -28.42 -8.59 -9.38
C HIS A 222 -29.05 -9.65 -10.28
N ALA A 223 -29.63 -9.22 -11.40
CA ALA A 223 -30.08 -10.13 -12.46
C ALA A 223 -28.89 -11.05 -12.85
N PRO A 224 -29.13 -12.36 -13.04
CA PRO A 224 -28.09 -13.28 -13.48
C PRO A 224 -27.67 -12.90 -14.89
N GLY A 225 -26.43 -12.39 -15.01
CA GLY A 225 -25.79 -12.17 -16.31
C GLY A 225 -25.71 -13.48 -17.08
N LYS A 226 -26.40 -13.53 -18.19
CA LYS A 226 -26.24 -14.60 -19.18
C LYS A 226 -24.83 -14.53 -19.75
N ASN A 227 -24.16 -15.67 -19.72
CA ASN A 227 -22.99 -16.16 -20.47
C ASN A 227 -21.99 -15.17 -21.05
#